data_a24ec4783ff6c8272d88ca0467e89b1c
#
_entry.id   a24ec4783ff6c8272d88ca0467e89b1c
#
_cell.length_a   1.000
_cell.length_b   1.000
_cell.length_c   1.000
_cell.angle_alpha   90.00
_cell.angle_beta   90.00
_cell.angle_gamma   90.00
#
_symmetry.space_group_name_H-M   'P 1'
#
loop_
_entity.id
_entity.type
_entity.pdbx_description
1 polymer ?
#
loop_
_entity_poly.entity_id
_entity_poly.type
_entity_poly.pdbx_seq_one_letter_code
_entity_poly.pdbx_strand_id
1 'polypeptide(L)'
;MISGIHTTKPRTQRYVDAFVQGTPGGKKIYQFRDLKKLPNEELTMYGILAGSGEVYKWCERENKTFYFMDHGYFTNAHDSPHWLRITRNKHCQNIMKEVPVDRYEKYFRQDIKPWNKSGKKILVLPPTNAISNFFSVTEWLEQTLKILKSNTDREIQIREKPYNPTIKKDHVGATVKVDRPTNDQGQIRWQDYFATVTYNSNTMVASLANGVPVFCDPINSAAAPISETDFAKIETPQYGDRIALFSSLAYNNWNMEEMSNGTAWRMINEG
;
A
#
# COMPACT_ATOMS: atom_id res chain seq x y z
N MET A 1 26.38 -4.52 3.36
CA MET A 1 26.10 -5.41 2.20
C MET A 1 24.64 -5.82 2.27
N ILE A 2 23.92 -5.75 1.16
CA ILE A 2 22.52 -6.18 1.08
C ILE A 2 22.44 -7.44 0.23
N SER A 3 21.68 -8.42 0.71
CA SER A 3 21.43 -9.67 0.01
C SER A 3 20.01 -9.73 -0.52
N GLY A 4 19.86 -10.00 -1.82
CA GLY A 4 18.58 -10.15 -2.48
C GLY A 4 17.98 -11.53 -2.26
N ILE A 5 16.70 -11.58 -1.91
CA ILE A 5 15.97 -12.83 -1.72
C ILE A 5 15.09 -13.09 -2.95
N HIS A 6 15.43 -14.09 -3.71
CA HIS A 6 14.59 -14.63 -4.78
C HIS A 6 13.63 -15.67 -4.25
N THR A 7 12.38 -15.52 -4.62
CA THR A 7 11.32 -16.51 -4.35
C THR A 7 10.94 -17.27 -5.63
N THR A 8 9.92 -18.10 -5.56
CA THR A 8 9.45 -18.88 -6.71
C THR A 8 8.77 -18.06 -7.83
N LYS A 9 8.68 -16.73 -7.69
CA LYS A 9 8.08 -15.83 -8.69
C LYS A 9 9.14 -15.15 -9.57
N PRO A 10 9.47 -15.65 -10.77
CA PRO A 10 10.53 -15.09 -11.63
C PRO A 10 10.31 -13.61 -11.99
N ARG A 11 9.06 -13.19 -12.17
CA ARG A 11 8.72 -11.81 -12.58
C ARG A 11 9.23 -10.74 -11.62
N THR A 12 9.37 -11.07 -10.33
CA THR A 12 9.75 -10.12 -9.28
C THR A 12 11.25 -10.11 -9.00
N GLN A 13 11.96 -11.13 -9.45
CA GLN A 13 13.41 -11.26 -9.25
C GLN A 13 14.18 -10.07 -9.81
N ARG A 14 13.82 -9.62 -11.02
CA ARG A 14 14.45 -8.45 -11.65
C ARG A 14 14.45 -7.18 -10.80
N TYR A 15 13.43 -6.99 -9.96
CA TYR A 15 13.34 -5.82 -9.08
C TYR A 15 14.31 -5.93 -7.91
N VAL A 16 14.39 -7.14 -7.33
CA VAL A 16 15.38 -7.46 -6.29
C VAL A 16 16.79 -7.30 -6.84
N ASP A 17 17.07 -7.82 -8.03
CA ASP A 17 18.37 -7.73 -8.69
C ASP A 17 18.78 -6.28 -8.95
N ALA A 18 17.87 -5.46 -9.48
CA ALA A 18 18.13 -4.05 -9.73
C ALA A 18 18.49 -3.28 -8.44
N PHE A 19 17.74 -3.49 -7.37
CA PHE A 19 18.06 -2.82 -6.11
C PHE A 19 19.39 -3.28 -5.50
N VAL A 20 19.65 -4.59 -5.52
CA VAL A 20 20.93 -5.15 -5.06
C VAL A 20 22.11 -4.62 -5.88
N GLN A 21 21.95 -4.49 -7.20
CA GLN A 21 22.98 -3.94 -8.08
C GLN A 21 23.36 -2.51 -7.70
N GLY A 22 22.39 -1.68 -7.30
CA GLY A 22 22.60 -0.28 -6.93
C GLY A 22 23.09 -0.08 -5.49
N THR A 23 23.21 -1.14 -4.68
CA THR A 23 23.64 -1.00 -3.28
C THR A 23 25.15 -1.15 -3.14
N PRO A 24 25.84 -0.40 -2.23
CA PRO A 24 27.25 -0.56 -1.98
C PRO A 24 27.60 -1.99 -1.54
N GLY A 25 28.46 -2.65 -2.29
CA GLY A 25 28.90 -4.02 -1.99
C GLY A 25 27.81 -5.10 -2.20
N GLY A 26 26.65 -4.72 -2.73
CA GLY A 26 25.55 -5.65 -2.94
C GLY A 26 25.68 -6.43 -4.25
N LYS A 27 25.91 -7.73 -4.18
CA LYS A 27 25.80 -8.65 -5.35
C LYS A 27 25.44 -10.08 -4.95
N LYS A 28 24.93 -10.31 -3.76
CA LYS A 28 24.54 -11.66 -3.36
C LYS A 28 23.05 -11.84 -3.56
N ILE A 29 22.67 -12.88 -4.27
CA ILE A 29 21.28 -13.31 -4.47
C ILE A 29 21.14 -14.68 -3.86
N TYR A 30 20.14 -14.82 -3.01
CA TYR A 30 19.80 -16.09 -2.36
C TYR A 30 18.43 -16.57 -2.83
N GLN A 31 18.41 -17.82 -3.30
CA GLN A 31 17.14 -18.50 -3.56
C GLN A 31 16.54 -18.91 -2.21
N PHE A 32 15.37 -18.33 -1.87
CA PHE A 32 14.70 -18.71 -0.63
C PHE A 32 14.25 -20.17 -0.66
N ARG A 33 14.70 -20.92 0.30
CA ARG A 33 14.31 -22.34 0.53
C ARG A 33 14.03 -22.63 1.99
N ASP A 34 14.76 -21.97 2.91
CA ASP A 34 14.72 -22.23 4.34
C ASP A 34 15.21 -20.99 5.09
N LEU A 35 14.47 -20.58 6.12
CA LEU A 35 14.82 -19.43 6.98
C LEU A 35 16.18 -19.61 7.68
N LYS A 36 16.55 -20.86 8.05
CA LYS A 36 17.80 -21.16 8.71
C LYS A 36 19.05 -20.94 7.85
N LYS A 37 18.85 -20.83 6.53
CA LYS A 37 19.91 -20.62 5.54
C LYS A 37 20.00 -19.17 5.06
N LEU A 38 19.19 -18.27 5.63
CA LEU A 38 19.26 -16.86 5.29
C LEU A 38 20.58 -16.25 5.79
N PRO A 39 21.17 -15.34 4.98
CA PRO A 39 22.39 -14.66 5.37
C PRO A 39 22.16 -13.71 6.54
N ASN A 40 23.24 -13.39 7.26
CA ASN A 40 23.20 -12.49 8.40
C ASN A 40 23.26 -10.99 8.01
N GLU A 41 23.32 -10.70 6.73
CA GLU A 41 23.36 -9.36 6.17
C GLU A 41 21.97 -8.73 6.14
N GLU A 42 21.88 -7.46 5.73
CA GLU A 42 20.61 -6.81 5.41
C GLU A 42 19.96 -7.50 4.22
N LEU A 43 18.64 -7.63 4.24
CA LEU A 43 17.91 -8.36 3.19
C LEU A 43 17.02 -7.45 2.36
N THR A 44 16.83 -7.79 1.10
CA THR A 44 15.80 -7.17 0.28
C THR A 44 14.90 -8.21 -0.38
N MET A 45 13.61 -7.93 -0.43
CA MET A 45 12.59 -8.84 -0.93
C MET A 45 11.42 -8.11 -1.58
N TYR A 46 10.68 -8.81 -2.43
CA TYR A 46 9.50 -8.26 -3.10
C TYR A 46 8.23 -8.97 -2.66
N GLY A 47 7.24 -8.16 -2.21
CA GLY A 47 5.90 -8.61 -1.83
C GLY A 47 5.88 -9.55 -0.63
N ILE A 48 4.71 -10.11 -0.36
CA ILE A 48 4.50 -11.03 0.79
C ILE A 48 4.18 -12.47 0.37
N LEU A 49 4.16 -12.75 -0.94
CA LEU A 49 3.79 -14.06 -1.48
C LEU A 49 5.02 -14.91 -1.79
N ALA A 50 4.79 -16.21 -1.95
CA ALA A 50 5.80 -17.17 -2.40
C ALA A 50 7.04 -17.26 -1.49
N GLY A 51 6.85 -17.14 -0.17
CA GLY A 51 7.89 -17.25 0.85
C GLY A 51 8.49 -15.92 1.31
N SER A 52 8.37 -14.83 0.53
CA SER A 52 8.91 -13.51 0.95
C SER A 52 8.26 -12.98 2.23
N GLY A 53 6.98 -13.27 2.46
CA GLY A 53 6.30 -12.91 3.71
C GLY A 53 6.87 -13.62 4.93
N GLU A 54 7.36 -14.85 4.79
CA GLU A 54 8.04 -15.57 5.87
C GLU A 54 9.39 -14.92 6.18
N VAL A 55 10.14 -14.51 5.15
CA VAL A 55 11.40 -13.77 5.31
C VAL A 55 11.16 -12.44 6.00
N TYR A 56 10.12 -11.71 5.58
CA TYR A 56 9.73 -10.44 6.21
C TYR A 56 9.48 -10.63 7.72
N LYS A 57 8.59 -11.56 8.10
CA LYS A 57 8.28 -11.85 9.51
C LYS A 57 9.49 -12.36 10.30
N TRP A 58 10.37 -13.12 9.65
CA TRP A 58 11.62 -13.53 10.25
C TRP A 58 12.51 -12.31 10.54
N CYS A 59 12.66 -11.39 9.60
CA CYS A 59 13.44 -10.17 9.82
C CYS A 59 12.90 -9.32 10.98
N GLU A 60 11.56 -9.17 11.07
CA GLU A 60 10.93 -8.46 12.21
C GLU A 60 11.25 -9.14 13.55
N ARG A 61 11.04 -10.46 13.63
CA ARG A 61 11.29 -11.23 14.87
C ARG A 61 12.74 -11.22 15.31
N GLU A 62 13.67 -11.33 14.36
CA GLU A 62 15.13 -11.34 14.64
C GLU A 62 15.74 -9.92 14.65
N ASN A 63 14.93 -8.87 14.57
CA ASN A 63 15.34 -7.46 14.50
C ASN A 63 16.41 -7.20 13.42
N LYS A 64 16.22 -7.80 12.24
CA LYS A 64 17.11 -7.65 11.09
C LYS A 64 16.68 -6.47 10.23
N THR A 65 17.65 -5.71 9.73
CA THR A 65 17.38 -4.69 8.72
C THR A 65 16.98 -5.34 7.40
N PHE A 66 15.88 -4.86 6.82
CA PHE A 66 15.43 -5.31 5.50
C PHE A 66 14.81 -4.18 4.69
N TYR A 67 14.79 -4.39 3.37
CA TYR A 67 14.14 -3.51 2.41
C TYR A 67 13.01 -4.28 1.74
N PHE A 68 11.81 -3.80 1.97
CA PHE A 68 10.60 -4.40 1.41
C PHE A 68 10.16 -3.63 0.17
N MET A 69 9.96 -4.34 -0.94
CA MET A 69 9.49 -3.78 -2.20
C MET A 69 8.08 -4.27 -2.51
N ASP A 70 7.27 -3.38 -3.07
CA ASP A 70 5.95 -3.71 -3.61
C ASP A 70 5.54 -2.67 -4.66
N HIS A 71 4.36 -2.82 -5.27
CA HIS A 71 3.80 -1.85 -6.21
C HIS A 71 3.83 -0.43 -5.65
N GLY A 72 4.18 0.54 -6.50
CA GLY A 72 4.20 1.96 -6.17
C GLY A 72 2.83 2.51 -5.76
N TYR A 73 2.84 3.69 -5.14
CA TYR A 73 1.62 4.28 -4.61
C TYR A 73 0.72 4.93 -5.68
N PHE A 74 1.28 5.40 -6.80
CA PHE A 74 0.57 6.20 -7.81
C PHE A 74 0.22 5.45 -9.08
N THR A 75 0.84 4.29 -9.33
CA THR A 75 0.74 3.58 -10.60
C THR A 75 0.05 2.23 -10.42
N ASN A 76 -0.63 1.80 -11.48
CA ASN A 76 -1.14 0.44 -11.54
C ASN A 76 -0.02 -0.57 -11.84
N ALA A 77 -0.23 -1.82 -11.48
CA ALA A 77 0.75 -2.89 -11.67
C ALA A 77 1.19 -3.13 -13.13
N HIS A 78 0.42 -2.59 -14.09
CA HIS A 78 0.63 -2.77 -15.54
C HIS A 78 1.17 -1.52 -16.24
N ASP A 79 1.32 -0.40 -15.52
CA ASP A 79 1.81 0.84 -16.10
C ASP A 79 3.33 0.78 -16.36
N SER A 80 3.77 1.49 -17.41
CA SER A 80 5.18 1.63 -17.75
C SER A 80 5.55 3.13 -17.76
N PRO A 81 6.66 3.55 -17.13
CA PRO A 81 7.64 2.73 -16.41
C PRO A 81 7.06 2.13 -15.14
N HIS A 82 7.55 0.96 -14.77
CA HIS A 82 7.08 0.25 -13.59
C HIS A 82 7.69 0.88 -12.33
N TRP A 83 6.85 1.47 -11.48
CA TRP A 83 7.25 2.10 -10.24
C TRP A 83 7.01 1.18 -9.05
N LEU A 84 7.98 1.13 -8.15
CA LEU A 84 7.91 0.34 -6.93
C LEU A 84 8.12 1.22 -5.72
N ARG A 85 7.38 0.97 -4.64
CA ARG A 85 7.75 1.48 -3.33
C ARG A 85 8.84 0.59 -2.73
N ILE A 86 9.78 1.21 -2.03
CA ILE A 86 10.79 0.51 -1.25
C ILE A 86 10.81 1.12 0.13
N THR A 87 10.61 0.31 1.15
CA THR A 87 10.58 0.74 2.55
C THR A 87 11.60 -0.04 3.38
N ARG A 88 12.23 0.64 4.32
CA ARG A 88 13.16 0.02 5.25
C ARG A 88 12.44 -0.39 6.53
N ASN A 89 12.53 -1.67 6.91
CA ASN A 89 11.98 -2.27 8.13
C ASN A 89 10.46 -2.10 8.33
N LYS A 90 9.69 -1.91 7.25
CA LYS A 90 8.23 -1.78 7.31
C LYS A 90 7.56 -2.09 5.97
N HIS A 91 6.25 -2.30 6.01
CA HIS A 91 5.46 -2.65 4.83
C HIS A 91 5.17 -1.45 3.93
N CYS A 92 4.96 -0.27 4.50
CA CYS A 92 4.66 0.94 3.73
C CYS A 92 5.21 2.20 4.41
N GLN A 93 5.24 3.29 3.65
CA GLN A 93 5.56 4.62 4.18
C GLN A 93 4.33 5.20 4.87
N ASN A 94 4.25 5.07 6.18
CA ASN A 94 3.15 5.58 7.01
C ASN A 94 3.51 6.85 7.80
N ILE A 95 4.63 7.47 7.47
CA ILE A 95 5.10 8.74 8.05
C ILE A 95 5.30 9.69 6.88
N MET A 96 4.76 10.90 7.01
CA MET A 96 4.99 11.95 6.03
C MET A 96 6.35 12.59 6.30
N LYS A 97 7.22 12.56 5.29
CA LYS A 97 8.51 13.25 5.31
C LYS A 97 8.35 14.64 4.69
N GLU A 98 9.04 15.62 5.24
CA GLU A 98 9.17 16.93 4.61
C GLU A 98 10.20 16.84 3.47
N VAL A 99 9.71 16.96 2.24
CA VAL A 99 10.50 16.82 1.01
C VAL A 99 10.03 17.84 -0.05
N PRO A 100 10.88 18.19 -1.03
CA PRO A 100 10.46 19.01 -2.16
C PRO A 100 9.32 18.37 -2.96
N VAL A 101 8.52 19.20 -3.63
CA VAL A 101 7.39 18.76 -4.47
C VAL A 101 7.81 18.27 -5.85
N ASP A 102 9.05 18.56 -6.28
CA ASP A 102 9.61 18.37 -7.60
C ASP A 102 9.43 16.96 -8.18
N ARG A 103 9.69 15.93 -7.34
CA ARG A 103 9.54 14.52 -7.76
C ARG A 103 8.08 14.16 -8.01
N TYR A 104 7.17 14.64 -7.17
CA TYR A 104 5.74 14.44 -7.37
C TYR A 104 5.27 15.13 -8.66
N GLU A 105 5.61 16.38 -8.85
CA GLU A 105 5.22 17.14 -10.04
C GLU A 105 5.77 16.54 -11.33
N LYS A 106 7.01 16.07 -11.30
CA LYS A 106 7.68 15.52 -12.49
C LYS A 106 7.11 14.16 -12.92
N TYR A 107 6.79 13.27 -11.98
CA TYR A 107 6.52 11.87 -12.32
C TYR A 107 5.10 11.38 -11.97
N PHE A 108 4.43 12.03 -11.02
CA PHE A 108 3.21 11.49 -10.42
C PHE A 108 2.07 12.49 -10.34
N ARG A 109 2.24 13.69 -10.86
CA ARG A 109 1.25 14.76 -10.78
C ARG A 109 -0.14 14.28 -11.20
N GLN A 110 -1.10 14.52 -10.34
CA GLN A 110 -2.51 14.22 -10.56
C GLN A 110 -3.33 15.50 -10.44
N ASP A 111 -4.51 15.52 -11.07
CA ASP A 111 -5.50 16.58 -10.87
C ASP A 111 -6.17 16.38 -9.51
N ILE A 112 -5.77 17.18 -8.52
CA ILE A 112 -6.30 17.11 -7.17
C ILE A 112 -7.59 17.89 -7.07
N LYS A 113 -8.70 17.18 -6.94
CA LYS A 113 -10.05 17.76 -6.82
C LYS A 113 -10.25 18.39 -5.43
N PRO A 114 -11.10 19.44 -5.30
CA PRO A 114 -11.54 19.91 -4.01
C PRO A 114 -12.12 18.80 -3.13
N TRP A 115 -12.05 18.96 -1.81
CA TRP A 115 -12.64 17.99 -0.90
C TRP A 115 -14.15 17.84 -1.12
N ASN A 116 -14.59 16.60 -1.35
CA ASN A 116 -15.99 16.27 -1.54
C ASN A 116 -16.71 16.13 -0.19
N LYS A 117 -17.46 17.16 0.19
CA LYS A 117 -18.28 17.15 1.41
C LYS A 117 -19.73 16.72 1.15
N SER A 118 -20.12 16.55 -0.12
CA SER A 118 -21.49 16.23 -0.55
C SER A 118 -21.75 14.77 -0.83
N GLY A 119 -20.73 13.93 -0.83
CA GLY A 119 -20.85 12.49 -1.03
C GLY A 119 -21.80 11.85 -0.01
N LYS A 120 -22.55 10.84 -0.43
CA LYS A 120 -23.59 10.20 0.41
C LYS A 120 -23.23 8.80 0.86
N LYS A 121 -22.17 8.21 0.29
CA LYS A 121 -21.81 6.80 0.50
C LYS A 121 -20.44 6.68 1.16
N ILE A 122 -20.26 5.58 1.85
CA ILE A 122 -18.95 5.15 2.35
C ILE A 122 -18.44 4.04 1.43
N LEU A 123 -17.23 4.22 0.88
CA LEU A 123 -16.54 3.20 0.10
C LEU A 123 -15.63 2.38 1.03
N VAL A 124 -15.88 1.09 1.14
CA VAL A 124 -15.02 0.17 1.91
C VAL A 124 -14.18 -0.66 0.94
N LEU A 125 -12.86 -0.60 1.10
CA LEU A 125 -11.87 -1.34 0.33
C LEU A 125 -11.17 -2.36 1.24
N PRO A 126 -11.67 -3.60 1.33
CA PRO A 126 -11.12 -4.60 2.25
C PRO A 126 -9.72 -5.06 1.82
N PRO A 127 -8.89 -5.51 2.76
CA PRO A 127 -7.63 -6.16 2.43
C PRO A 127 -7.89 -7.46 1.66
N THR A 128 -6.94 -7.86 0.81
CA THR A 128 -6.98 -9.18 0.17
C THR A 128 -6.74 -10.29 1.19
N ASN A 129 -7.14 -11.53 0.90
CA ASN A 129 -6.87 -12.68 1.78
C ASN A 129 -5.37 -12.80 2.13
N ALA A 130 -4.49 -12.54 1.18
CA ALA A 130 -3.05 -12.57 1.42
C ALA A 130 -2.60 -11.54 2.45
N ILE A 131 -3.11 -10.31 2.35
CA ILE A 131 -2.85 -9.23 3.32
C ILE A 131 -3.50 -9.56 4.67
N SER A 132 -4.74 -10.02 4.67
CA SER A 132 -5.45 -10.37 5.91
C SER A 132 -4.72 -11.45 6.71
N ASN A 133 -4.26 -12.49 6.03
CA ASN A 133 -3.50 -13.57 6.66
C ASN A 133 -2.10 -13.10 7.10
N PHE A 134 -1.43 -12.29 6.29
CA PHE A 134 -0.10 -11.79 6.60
C PHE A 134 -0.09 -10.92 7.86
N PHE A 135 -1.07 -10.03 8.01
CA PHE A 135 -1.19 -9.14 9.18
C PHE A 135 -2.09 -9.69 10.28
N SER A 136 -2.64 -10.91 10.12
CA SER A 136 -3.56 -11.53 11.08
C SER A 136 -4.81 -10.69 11.35
N VAL A 137 -5.37 -10.07 10.29
CA VAL A 137 -6.56 -9.19 10.34
C VAL A 137 -7.74 -9.79 9.55
N THR A 138 -7.96 -11.07 9.68
CA THR A 138 -9.01 -11.81 8.94
C THR A 138 -10.42 -11.31 9.20
N GLU A 139 -10.68 -10.76 10.39
CA GLU A 139 -11.97 -10.21 10.80
C GLU A 139 -12.12 -8.70 10.53
N TRP A 140 -11.14 -8.07 9.89
CA TRP A 140 -11.11 -6.62 9.71
C TRP A 140 -12.39 -6.08 9.06
N LEU A 141 -12.89 -6.74 8.02
CA LEU A 141 -14.11 -6.28 7.33
C LEU A 141 -15.33 -6.34 8.23
N GLU A 142 -15.53 -7.44 8.94
CA GLU A 142 -16.68 -7.62 9.84
C GLU A 142 -16.67 -6.59 10.97
N GLN A 143 -15.50 -6.41 11.62
CA GLN A 143 -15.32 -5.42 12.68
C GLN A 143 -15.54 -3.99 12.14
N THR A 144 -14.99 -3.68 10.96
CA THR A 144 -15.17 -2.38 10.29
C THR A 144 -16.66 -2.11 10.01
N LEU A 145 -17.37 -3.07 9.41
CA LEU A 145 -18.80 -2.90 9.12
C LEU A 145 -19.64 -2.72 10.38
N LYS A 146 -19.30 -3.42 11.47
CA LYS A 146 -19.97 -3.24 12.76
C LYS A 146 -19.80 -1.82 13.29
N ILE A 147 -18.55 -1.29 13.25
CA ILE A 147 -18.26 0.08 13.68
C ILE A 147 -19.01 1.10 12.81
N LEU A 148 -18.92 0.96 11.49
CA LEU A 148 -19.56 1.90 10.56
C LEU A 148 -21.09 1.93 10.73
N LYS A 149 -21.74 0.76 10.80
CA LYS A 149 -23.21 0.67 10.99
C LYS A 149 -23.70 1.30 12.29
N SER A 150 -22.85 1.36 13.31
CA SER A 150 -23.19 1.99 14.60
C SER A 150 -22.94 3.52 14.61
N ASN A 151 -22.23 4.06 13.61
CA ASN A 151 -21.79 5.46 13.63
C ASN A 151 -22.18 6.26 12.39
N THR A 152 -22.89 5.68 11.41
CA THR A 152 -23.40 6.40 10.23
C THR A 152 -24.64 5.74 9.64
N ASP A 153 -25.57 6.55 9.13
CA ASP A 153 -26.71 6.10 8.34
C ASP A 153 -26.41 6.11 6.82
N ARG A 154 -25.18 6.44 6.40
CA ARG A 154 -24.78 6.48 5.00
C ARG A 154 -24.78 5.08 4.38
N GLU A 155 -25.14 5.00 3.11
CA GLU A 155 -25.02 3.76 2.34
C GLU A 155 -23.55 3.29 2.34
N ILE A 156 -23.31 2.04 2.75
CA ILE A 156 -21.99 1.42 2.71
C ILE A 156 -21.89 0.59 1.43
N GLN A 157 -20.89 0.89 0.63
CA GLN A 157 -20.58 0.13 -0.57
C GLN A 157 -19.18 -0.50 -0.42
N ILE A 158 -19.11 -1.82 -0.50
CA ILE A 158 -17.84 -2.55 -0.48
C ILE A 158 -17.41 -2.77 -1.93
N ARG A 159 -16.13 -2.50 -2.21
CA ARG A 159 -15.52 -2.83 -3.48
C ARG A 159 -14.39 -3.83 -3.27
N GLU A 160 -14.60 -5.03 -3.80
CA GLU A 160 -13.57 -6.08 -3.78
C GLU A 160 -12.53 -5.85 -4.87
N LYS A 161 -11.33 -6.36 -4.64
CA LYS A 161 -10.29 -6.36 -5.67
C LYS A 161 -10.68 -7.35 -6.78
N PRO A 162 -10.54 -6.98 -8.07
CA PRO A 162 -10.78 -7.89 -9.18
C PRO A 162 -9.99 -9.18 -9.01
N TYR A 163 -10.53 -10.27 -9.51
CA TYR A 163 -9.91 -11.61 -9.49
C TYR A 163 -9.61 -12.21 -8.11
N ASN A 164 -10.03 -11.55 -7.02
CA ASN A 164 -9.83 -12.08 -5.67
C ASN A 164 -11.05 -11.80 -4.78
N PRO A 165 -12.25 -12.32 -5.16
CA PRO A 165 -13.45 -12.14 -4.36
C PRO A 165 -13.30 -12.92 -3.04
N THR A 166 -13.42 -12.23 -1.94
CA THR A 166 -13.24 -12.79 -0.60
C THR A 166 -14.52 -12.79 0.24
N ILE A 167 -15.52 -12.01 -0.20
CA ILE A 167 -16.72 -11.76 0.58
C ILE A 167 -17.83 -12.73 0.17
N LYS A 168 -18.33 -13.50 1.14
CA LYS A 168 -19.58 -14.23 0.98
C LYS A 168 -20.74 -13.26 1.21
N LYS A 169 -21.69 -13.17 0.25
CA LYS A 169 -22.81 -12.21 0.30
C LYS A 169 -23.61 -12.29 1.60
N ASP A 170 -23.71 -13.47 2.18
CA ASP A 170 -24.48 -13.74 3.39
C ASP A 170 -23.88 -13.11 4.66
N HIS A 171 -22.61 -12.70 4.62
CA HIS A 171 -21.90 -12.14 5.77
C HIS A 171 -22.04 -10.62 5.93
N VAL A 172 -22.53 -9.90 4.89
CA VAL A 172 -22.54 -8.43 4.91
C VAL A 172 -23.92 -7.80 5.17
N GLY A 173 -24.97 -8.60 5.12
CA GLY A 173 -26.34 -8.12 5.34
C GLY A 173 -26.94 -7.34 4.13
N ALA A 174 -28.25 -7.20 4.09
CA ALA A 174 -29.00 -6.69 2.94
C ALA A 174 -28.76 -5.20 2.62
N THR A 175 -28.25 -4.42 3.57
CA THR A 175 -28.03 -2.98 3.43
C THR A 175 -26.66 -2.62 2.83
N VAL A 176 -25.80 -3.60 2.61
CA VAL A 176 -24.45 -3.38 2.09
C VAL A 176 -24.35 -3.85 0.65
N LYS A 177 -23.98 -2.94 -0.24
CA LYS A 177 -23.76 -3.26 -1.66
C LYS A 177 -22.32 -3.74 -1.85
N VAL A 178 -22.15 -4.85 -2.57
CA VAL A 178 -20.83 -5.39 -2.94
C VAL A 178 -20.61 -5.18 -4.43
N ASP A 179 -19.62 -4.35 -4.77
CA ASP A 179 -19.15 -4.12 -6.14
C ASP A 179 -17.99 -5.09 -6.43
N ARG A 180 -18.12 -5.86 -7.51
CA ARG A 180 -17.11 -6.81 -7.98
C ARG A 180 -16.71 -6.45 -9.40
N PRO A 181 -15.77 -5.51 -9.56
CA PRO A 181 -15.30 -5.14 -10.88
C PRO A 181 -14.67 -6.34 -11.58
N THR A 182 -14.91 -6.47 -12.88
CA THR A 182 -14.36 -7.55 -13.70
C THR A 182 -12.90 -7.32 -14.09
N ASN A 183 -12.41 -6.08 -13.93
CA ASN A 183 -11.03 -5.68 -14.17
C ASN A 183 -10.64 -4.51 -13.26
N ASP A 184 -9.33 -4.19 -13.18
CA ASP A 184 -8.80 -3.10 -12.38
C ASP A 184 -9.21 -1.70 -12.89
N GLN A 185 -9.78 -1.61 -14.10
CA GLN A 185 -10.19 -0.35 -14.75
C GLN A 185 -11.63 0.06 -14.44
N GLY A 186 -12.38 -0.72 -13.66
CA GLY A 186 -13.73 -0.34 -13.23
C GLY A 186 -13.70 1.04 -12.54
N GLN A 187 -14.24 2.05 -13.21
CA GLN A 187 -14.22 3.43 -12.71
C GLN A 187 -15.03 3.55 -11.42
N ILE A 188 -14.39 4.15 -10.41
CA ILE A 188 -15.06 4.57 -9.18
C ILE A 188 -15.65 5.95 -9.42
N ARG A 189 -16.95 6.12 -9.17
CA ARG A 189 -17.62 7.41 -9.21
C ARG A 189 -17.36 8.16 -7.90
N TRP A 190 -16.17 8.74 -7.79
CA TRP A 190 -15.68 9.37 -6.56
C TRP A 190 -16.63 10.42 -5.97
N GLN A 191 -17.38 11.14 -6.81
CA GLN A 191 -18.36 12.13 -6.37
C GLN A 191 -19.48 11.56 -5.51
N ASP A 192 -19.74 10.23 -5.57
CA ASP A 192 -20.80 9.60 -4.79
C ASP A 192 -20.37 9.36 -3.34
N TYR A 193 -19.04 9.37 -3.05
CA TYR A 193 -18.51 8.96 -1.77
C TYR A 193 -18.15 10.13 -0.87
N PHE A 194 -18.60 10.03 0.39
CA PHE A 194 -18.26 10.92 1.48
C PHE A 194 -16.87 10.60 2.06
N ALA A 195 -16.58 9.32 2.20
CA ALA A 195 -15.29 8.83 2.70
C ALA A 195 -14.97 7.45 2.10
N THR A 196 -13.68 7.11 2.10
CA THR A 196 -13.15 5.78 1.81
C THR A 196 -12.57 5.17 3.08
N VAL A 197 -12.92 3.92 3.37
CA VAL A 197 -12.39 3.15 4.50
C VAL A 197 -11.58 1.98 3.97
N THR A 198 -10.33 1.83 4.40
CA THR A 198 -9.47 0.74 3.93
C THR A 198 -8.46 0.31 4.99
N TYR A 199 -7.97 -0.93 4.89
CA TYR A 199 -6.82 -1.34 5.69
C TYR A 199 -5.54 -0.70 5.13
N ASN A 200 -5.19 -0.99 3.86
CA ASN A 200 -3.93 -0.54 3.25
C ASN A 200 -3.96 -0.46 1.71
N SER A 201 -5.12 -0.33 1.10
CA SER A 201 -5.22 -0.31 -0.37
C SER A 201 -4.56 0.94 -0.96
N ASN A 202 -3.72 0.80 -1.98
CA ASN A 202 -3.16 1.93 -2.73
C ASN A 202 -4.24 2.78 -3.44
N THR A 203 -5.47 2.28 -3.60
CA THR A 203 -6.62 3.05 -4.10
C THR A 203 -6.92 4.29 -3.24
N MET A 204 -6.42 4.33 -1.98
CA MET A 204 -6.48 5.52 -1.13
C MET A 204 -5.84 6.77 -1.77
N VAL A 205 -4.79 6.61 -2.57
CA VAL A 205 -4.15 7.74 -3.28
C VAL A 205 -5.12 8.34 -4.29
N ALA A 206 -5.80 7.49 -5.06
CA ALA A 206 -6.84 7.95 -6.00
C ALA A 206 -8.04 8.56 -5.27
N SER A 207 -8.44 8.02 -4.11
CA SER A 207 -9.47 8.60 -3.24
C SER A 207 -9.12 10.02 -2.83
N LEU A 208 -7.94 10.21 -2.27
CA LEU A 208 -7.44 11.52 -1.84
C LEU A 208 -7.30 12.50 -3.01
N ALA A 209 -6.78 12.07 -4.16
CA ALA A 209 -6.68 12.92 -5.36
C ALA A 209 -8.06 13.38 -5.85
N ASN A 210 -9.07 12.54 -5.75
CA ASN A 210 -10.45 12.87 -6.12
C ASN A 210 -11.24 13.59 -5.01
N GLY A 211 -10.58 14.04 -3.95
CA GLY A 211 -11.20 14.82 -2.88
C GLY A 211 -12.02 14.00 -1.89
N VAL A 212 -11.88 12.69 -1.86
CA VAL A 212 -12.57 11.83 -0.90
C VAL A 212 -11.62 11.47 0.25
N PRO A 213 -11.93 11.90 1.50
CA PRO A 213 -11.08 11.63 2.65
C PRO A 213 -11.01 10.13 2.95
N VAL A 214 -9.91 9.72 3.59
CA VAL A 214 -9.61 8.31 3.86
C VAL A 214 -9.60 8.04 5.35
N PHE A 215 -10.15 6.88 5.72
CA PHE A 215 -10.01 6.24 7.02
C PHE A 215 -9.19 4.96 6.83
N CYS A 216 -8.13 4.75 7.61
CA CYS A 216 -7.23 3.65 7.35
C CYS A 216 -6.49 3.14 8.60
N ASP A 217 -5.82 1.99 8.43
CA ASP A 217 -4.93 1.49 9.48
C ASP A 217 -3.75 2.46 9.71
N PRO A 218 -3.43 2.81 10.97
CA PRO A 218 -2.39 3.79 11.28
C PRO A 218 -0.98 3.32 10.96
N ILE A 219 -0.74 2.02 10.91
CA ILE A 219 0.61 1.43 10.75
C ILE A 219 0.84 1.00 9.31
N ASN A 220 -0.16 0.36 8.69
CA ASN A 220 0.01 -0.33 7.41
C ASN A 220 -0.54 0.44 6.21
N SER A 221 -0.99 1.68 6.40
CA SER A 221 -1.51 2.53 5.32
C SER A 221 -0.64 3.76 5.09
N ALA A 222 -0.34 4.03 3.84
CA ALA A 222 0.44 5.21 3.45
C ALA A 222 -0.36 6.52 3.50
N ALA A 223 -1.69 6.47 3.64
CA ALA A 223 -2.52 7.65 3.86
C ALA A 223 -2.62 8.06 5.33
N ALA A 224 -2.16 7.23 6.27
CA ALA A 224 -2.31 7.45 7.71
C ALA A 224 -1.91 8.85 8.19
N PRO A 225 -0.83 9.51 7.67
CA PRO A 225 -0.41 10.82 8.15
C PRO A 225 -1.45 11.94 8.00
N ILE A 226 -2.40 11.80 7.07
CA ILE A 226 -3.43 12.82 6.80
C ILE A 226 -4.85 12.26 6.90
N SER A 227 -5.02 11.06 7.46
CA SER A 227 -6.28 10.32 7.51
C SER A 227 -6.71 10.10 8.95
N GLU A 228 -8.02 9.95 9.17
CA GLU A 228 -8.54 9.48 10.44
C GLU A 228 -8.34 7.96 10.55
N THR A 229 -7.97 7.49 11.71
CA THR A 229 -7.71 6.07 11.99
C THR A 229 -8.76 5.43 12.89
N ASP A 230 -9.57 6.24 13.55
CA ASP A 230 -10.73 5.80 14.33
C ASP A 230 -11.98 5.78 13.45
N PHE A 231 -12.42 4.60 13.04
CA PHE A 231 -13.58 4.43 12.16
C PHE A 231 -14.93 4.81 12.81
N ALA A 232 -14.98 4.95 14.14
CA ALA A 232 -16.15 5.49 14.82
C ALA A 232 -16.40 6.97 14.49
N LYS A 233 -15.37 7.69 14.08
CA LYS A 233 -15.43 9.10 13.66
C LYS A 233 -15.80 9.28 12.19
N ILE A 234 -16.47 8.33 11.56
CA ILE A 234 -16.72 8.32 10.11
C ILE A 234 -17.42 9.58 9.59
N GLU A 235 -18.21 10.27 10.41
CA GLU A 235 -18.89 11.52 10.05
C GLU A 235 -18.00 12.78 10.21
N THR A 236 -16.81 12.63 10.79
CA THR A 236 -15.86 13.74 11.03
C THR A 236 -14.49 13.46 10.43
N PRO A 237 -14.40 13.31 9.09
CA PRO A 237 -13.14 12.96 8.42
C PRO A 237 -12.10 14.07 8.54
N GLN A 238 -10.82 13.69 8.48
CA GLN A 238 -9.72 14.63 8.39
C GLN A 238 -9.50 15.08 6.94
N TYR A 239 -9.10 16.35 6.78
CA TYR A 239 -8.82 17.00 5.49
C TYR A 239 -7.38 17.53 5.48
N GLY A 240 -6.40 16.62 5.48
CA GLY A 240 -4.99 16.97 5.57
C GLY A 240 -4.36 17.44 4.25
N ASP A 241 -3.08 17.78 4.32
CA ASP A 241 -2.32 18.26 3.16
C ASP A 241 -1.93 17.10 2.22
N ARG A 242 -2.67 17.00 1.11
CA ARG A 242 -2.46 15.97 0.08
C ARG A 242 -1.20 16.20 -0.74
N ILE A 243 -0.80 17.45 -0.95
CA ILE A 243 0.42 17.77 -1.70
C ILE A 243 1.64 17.31 -0.90
N ALA A 244 1.71 17.63 0.38
CA ALA A 244 2.78 17.19 1.25
C ALA A 244 2.84 15.65 1.33
N LEU A 245 1.68 14.97 1.48
CA LEU A 245 1.63 13.51 1.46
C LEU A 245 2.13 12.94 0.12
N PHE A 246 1.61 13.42 -1.00
CA PHE A 246 1.97 12.90 -2.32
C PHE A 246 3.44 13.16 -2.65
N SER A 247 3.97 14.31 -2.23
CA SER A 247 5.42 14.58 -2.33
C SER A 247 6.22 13.55 -1.53
N SER A 248 5.86 13.31 -0.28
CA SER A 248 6.51 12.30 0.57
C SER A 248 6.43 10.90 -0.05
N LEU A 249 5.28 10.49 -0.58
CA LEU A 249 5.12 9.20 -1.25
C LEU A 249 5.90 9.12 -2.56
N ALA A 250 6.06 10.21 -3.31
CA ALA A 250 6.86 10.25 -4.54
C ALA A 250 8.33 9.95 -4.27
N TYR A 251 8.85 10.42 -3.14
CA TYR A 251 10.21 10.11 -2.66
C TYR A 251 10.37 8.70 -2.09
N ASN A 252 9.31 7.89 -2.16
CA ASN A 252 9.34 6.47 -1.83
C ASN A 252 8.89 5.58 -3.01
N ASN A 253 8.85 6.14 -4.23
CA ASN A 253 8.58 5.41 -5.47
C ASN A 253 9.80 5.46 -6.39
N TRP A 254 10.24 4.31 -6.85
CA TRP A 254 11.49 4.12 -7.58
C TRP A 254 11.25 3.32 -8.85
N ASN A 255 11.86 3.73 -9.96
CA ASN A 255 11.91 2.94 -11.18
C ASN A 255 13.17 2.05 -11.22
N MET A 256 13.26 1.19 -12.23
CA MET A 256 14.35 0.23 -12.37
C MET A 256 15.72 0.88 -12.49
N GLU A 257 15.80 2.03 -13.19
CA GLU A 257 17.05 2.76 -13.37
C GLU A 257 17.55 3.33 -12.04
N GLU A 258 16.67 4.00 -11.29
CA GLU A 258 17.00 4.57 -9.98
C GLU A 258 17.39 3.50 -8.94
N MET A 259 16.80 2.30 -9.06
CA MET A 259 17.21 1.17 -8.24
C MET A 259 18.61 0.68 -8.62
N SER A 260 18.88 0.46 -9.91
CA SER A 260 20.11 -0.16 -10.37
C SER A 260 21.34 0.78 -10.31
N ASN A 261 21.14 2.09 -10.40
CA ASN A 261 22.22 3.09 -10.29
C ASN A 261 22.49 3.55 -8.84
N GLY A 262 21.77 3.03 -7.87
CA GLY A 262 21.96 3.30 -6.44
C GLY A 262 21.25 4.54 -5.91
N THR A 263 20.52 5.29 -6.74
CA THR A 263 19.76 6.48 -6.31
C THR A 263 18.73 6.11 -5.24
N ALA A 264 17.96 5.04 -5.47
CA ALA A 264 16.96 4.58 -4.50
C ALA A 264 17.58 4.24 -3.14
N TRP A 265 18.69 3.49 -3.14
CA TRP A 265 19.37 3.11 -1.91
C TRP A 265 19.87 4.32 -1.11
N ARG A 266 20.55 5.26 -1.78
CA ARG A 266 21.05 6.48 -1.12
C ARG A 266 19.93 7.26 -0.46
N MET A 267 18.87 7.55 -1.20
CA MET A 267 17.77 8.38 -0.70
C MET A 267 16.95 7.71 0.42
N ILE A 268 16.89 6.38 0.47
CA ILE A 268 16.23 5.66 1.55
C ILE A 268 17.06 5.71 2.85
N ASN A 269 18.39 5.76 2.74
CA ASN A 269 19.28 5.64 3.89
C ASN A 269 19.91 6.97 4.35
N GLU A 270 20.00 7.96 3.49
CA GLU A 270 20.65 9.25 3.76
C GLU A 270 19.63 10.40 3.90
N GLY A 271 18.37 10.23 3.50
CA GLY A 271 17.23 11.14 3.65
C GLY A 271 16.27 10.61 4.67
#